data_99112bf3876e8b540b5dbfa291a8bbb4
#
_entry.id   99112bf3876e8b540b5dbfa291a8bbb4
#
_cell.length_a   1.000
_cell.length_b   1.000
_cell.length_c   1.000
_cell.angle_alpha   90.00
_cell.angle_beta   90.00
_cell.angle_gamma   90.00
#
_symmetry.space_group_name_H-M   'P 1'
#
loop_
_entity.id
_entity.type
_entity.pdbx_description
1 polymer ?
#
loop_
_entity_poly.entity_id
_entity_poly.type
_entity_poly.pdbx_seq_one_letter_code
_entity_poly.pdbx_strand_id
1 'polypeptide(L)'
;MELRLEHVSHRYGATEVLRDVSLTVPEGRILCVVGPSGCGKSTLLRLMGGLERPDAGAILQTGDPPEGCLNPLTFVFQDFALLPWRSVAGNVSLVLEDRPLGRRARQAIIADVLERTRLGDFARAWPRQLSGGMKQRVAIARALAVRPAVMLLDEPLSALDAQTRELLMEDLVALWSREPFTAVYVTHNLAEAVRLGHAIAVMSRRPGRLREMIEIDRPLEAREVGDVELEARQRELWLLMREEARAADAELVDG
;
A
#
# COMPACT_ATOMS: atom_id res chain seq x y z
N MET A 1 4.52 -14.91 -0.46
CA MET A 1 3.97 -15.02 0.93
C MET A 1 2.53 -14.54 0.94
N GLU A 2 1.64 -15.31 1.56
CA GLU A 2 0.24 -14.95 1.84
C GLU A 2 0.13 -14.24 3.18
N LEU A 3 -0.78 -13.28 3.29
CA LEU A 3 -1.12 -12.60 4.54
C LEU A 3 -2.59 -12.89 4.88
N ARG A 4 -2.86 -13.38 6.10
CA ARG A 4 -4.19 -13.78 6.53
C ARG A 4 -4.54 -13.19 7.89
N LEU A 5 -5.72 -12.60 7.97
CA LEU A 5 -6.32 -12.08 9.19
C LEU A 5 -7.47 -12.97 9.60
N GLU A 6 -7.50 -13.35 10.89
CA GLU A 6 -8.54 -14.19 11.47
C GLU A 6 -9.16 -13.48 12.68
N HIS A 7 -10.41 -13.03 12.53
CA HIS A 7 -11.22 -12.40 13.59
C HIS A 7 -10.52 -11.24 14.31
N VAL A 8 -9.78 -10.41 13.56
CA VAL A 8 -8.96 -9.32 14.11
C VAL A 8 -9.85 -8.21 14.63
N SER A 9 -9.67 -7.86 15.92
CA SER A 9 -10.29 -6.70 16.58
C SER A 9 -9.23 -5.87 17.28
N HIS A 10 -9.45 -4.54 17.33
CA HIS A 10 -8.50 -3.62 17.95
C HIS A 10 -9.17 -2.37 18.51
N ARG A 11 -8.64 -1.85 19.63
CA ARG A 11 -9.13 -0.68 20.36
C ARG A 11 -8.00 0.26 20.73
N TYR A 12 -8.29 1.55 20.73
CA TYR A 12 -7.44 2.56 21.40
C TYR A 12 -8.19 3.09 22.63
N GLY A 13 -7.77 2.63 23.79
CA GLY A 13 -8.47 2.92 25.03
C GLY A 13 -9.93 2.43 25.02
N ALA A 14 -10.90 3.33 25.19
CA ALA A 14 -12.31 3.00 25.13
C ALA A 14 -12.86 2.87 23.69
N THR A 15 -12.14 3.36 22.68
CA THR A 15 -12.63 3.42 21.31
C THR A 15 -12.30 2.13 20.55
N GLU A 16 -13.32 1.39 20.15
CA GLU A 16 -13.17 0.24 19.25
C GLU A 16 -12.99 0.75 17.81
N VAL A 17 -11.87 0.40 17.20
CA VAL A 17 -11.51 0.88 15.85
C VAL A 17 -11.77 -0.18 14.81
N LEU A 18 -11.44 -1.44 15.11
CA LEU A 18 -11.68 -2.59 14.24
C LEU A 18 -12.42 -3.67 15.00
N ARG A 19 -13.36 -4.34 14.33
CA ARG A 19 -14.15 -5.41 14.93
C ARG A 19 -14.29 -6.57 13.95
N ASP A 20 -13.78 -7.74 14.36
CA ASP A 20 -13.99 -9.02 13.70
C ASP A 20 -13.65 -9.00 12.21
N VAL A 21 -12.45 -8.49 11.86
CA VAL A 21 -11.98 -8.40 10.48
C VAL A 21 -11.27 -9.70 10.12
N SER A 22 -11.81 -10.41 9.13
CA SER A 22 -11.20 -11.62 8.56
C SER A 22 -11.05 -11.43 7.06
N LEU A 23 -9.83 -11.57 6.53
CA LEU A 23 -9.53 -11.51 5.11
C LEU A 23 -8.21 -12.22 4.79
N THR A 24 -8.03 -12.58 3.53
CA THR A 24 -6.81 -13.18 3.03
C THR A 24 -6.28 -12.38 1.84
N VAL A 25 -4.98 -12.13 1.83
CA VAL A 25 -4.25 -11.57 0.69
C VAL A 25 -3.37 -12.67 0.11
N PRO A 26 -3.78 -13.30 -1.00
CA PRO A 26 -3.02 -14.39 -1.60
C PRO A 26 -1.65 -13.91 -2.08
N GLU A 27 -0.70 -14.83 -2.14
CA GLU A 27 0.64 -14.55 -2.65
C GLU A 27 0.61 -13.93 -4.04
N GLY A 28 1.42 -12.89 -4.24
CA GLY A 28 1.55 -12.20 -5.51
C GLY A 28 0.31 -11.38 -5.92
N ARG A 29 -0.65 -11.17 -5.03
CA ARG A 29 -1.85 -10.37 -5.30
C ARG A 29 -1.81 -9.02 -4.60
N ILE A 30 -2.49 -8.04 -5.15
CA ILE A 30 -2.71 -6.72 -4.56
C ILE A 30 -4.13 -6.67 -4.01
N LEU A 31 -4.28 -6.52 -2.69
CA LEU A 31 -5.53 -6.20 -2.04
C LEU A 31 -5.62 -4.69 -1.84
N CYS A 32 -6.60 -4.04 -2.45
CA CYS A 32 -6.93 -2.66 -2.13
C CYS A 32 -7.92 -2.61 -0.96
N VAL A 33 -7.67 -1.72 0.01
CA VAL A 33 -8.58 -1.50 1.14
C VAL A 33 -9.16 -0.09 1.03
N VAL A 34 -10.47 -0.02 0.89
CA VAL A 34 -11.22 1.24 0.80
C VAL A 34 -12.23 1.34 1.94
N GLY A 35 -12.62 2.55 2.31
CA GLY A 35 -13.58 2.78 3.38
C GLY A 35 -13.60 4.25 3.81
N PRO A 36 -14.61 4.69 4.59
CA PRO A 36 -14.72 6.06 5.07
C PRO A 36 -13.47 6.53 5.84
N SER A 37 -13.27 7.83 5.95
CA SER A 37 -12.21 8.38 6.80
C SER A 37 -12.43 7.96 8.25
N GLY A 38 -11.34 7.56 8.93
CA GLY A 38 -11.39 7.13 10.33
C GLY A 38 -11.99 5.75 10.59
N CYS A 39 -12.31 4.93 9.57
CA CYS A 39 -12.84 3.57 9.76
C CYS A 39 -11.78 2.54 10.22
N GLY A 40 -10.49 2.92 10.27
CA GLY A 40 -9.44 2.03 10.79
C GLY A 40 -8.51 1.42 9.73
N LYS A 41 -8.51 1.88 8.47
CA LYS A 41 -7.65 1.35 7.39
C LYS A 41 -6.15 1.38 7.74
N SER A 42 -5.65 2.53 8.19
CA SER A 42 -4.24 2.66 8.61
C SER A 42 -3.94 1.83 9.86
N THR A 43 -4.90 1.70 10.79
CA THR A 43 -4.78 0.79 11.94
C THR A 43 -4.66 -0.66 11.46
N LEU A 44 -5.54 -1.09 10.53
CA LEU A 44 -5.48 -2.42 9.94
C LEU A 44 -4.10 -2.70 9.32
N LEU A 45 -3.57 -1.72 8.57
CA LEU A 45 -2.27 -1.83 7.94
C LEU A 45 -1.13 -1.94 8.97
N ARG A 46 -1.18 -1.17 10.08
CA ARG A 46 -0.18 -1.25 11.18
C ARG A 46 -0.21 -2.60 11.88
N LEU A 47 -1.40 -3.15 12.10
CA LEU A 47 -1.56 -4.48 12.65
C LEU A 47 -0.98 -5.54 11.71
N MET A 48 -1.30 -5.49 10.41
CA MET A 48 -0.71 -6.38 9.38
C MET A 48 0.81 -6.32 9.36
N GLY A 49 1.36 -5.13 9.58
CA GLY A 49 2.80 -4.88 9.61
C GLY A 49 3.48 -5.22 10.93
N GLY A 50 2.74 -5.67 11.93
CA GLY A 50 3.29 -5.98 13.25
C GLY A 50 3.78 -4.74 14.01
N LEU A 51 3.41 -3.52 13.58
CA LEU A 51 3.72 -2.29 14.33
C LEU A 51 2.86 -2.15 15.57
N GLU A 52 1.67 -2.78 15.54
CA GLU A 52 0.74 -2.88 16.66
C GLU A 52 0.27 -4.33 16.78
N ARG A 53 -0.26 -4.71 17.94
CA ARG A 53 -0.82 -6.04 18.16
C ARG A 53 -2.35 -5.96 18.24
N PRO A 54 -3.08 -6.89 17.62
CA PRO A 54 -4.52 -6.93 17.77
C PRO A 54 -4.91 -7.30 19.22
N ASP A 55 -6.05 -6.78 19.70
CA ASP A 55 -6.59 -7.15 21.01
C ASP A 55 -7.25 -8.53 20.97
N ALA A 56 -7.77 -8.94 19.81
CA ALA A 56 -8.31 -10.27 19.57
C ALA A 56 -8.05 -10.70 18.12
N GLY A 57 -8.07 -12.01 17.88
CA GLY A 57 -7.77 -12.61 16.59
C GLY A 57 -6.28 -12.81 16.35
N ALA A 58 -5.94 -13.16 15.11
CA ALA A 58 -4.56 -13.43 14.71
C ALA A 58 -4.26 -12.89 13.31
N ILE A 59 -2.99 -12.56 13.08
CA ILE A 59 -2.47 -12.20 11.75
C ILE A 59 -1.36 -13.19 11.43
N LEU A 60 -1.56 -13.93 10.37
CA LEU A 60 -0.70 -15.02 9.93
C LEU A 60 0.00 -14.62 8.64
N GLN A 61 1.29 -14.92 8.57
CA GLN A 61 2.10 -14.83 7.35
C GLN A 61 2.52 -16.25 7.00
N THR A 62 2.16 -16.73 5.81
CA THR A 62 2.44 -18.09 5.36
C THR A 62 3.18 -18.07 4.02
N GLY A 63 3.96 -19.12 3.77
CA GLY A 63 4.85 -19.22 2.62
C GLY A 63 6.25 -18.67 2.87
N ASP A 64 7.16 -18.96 1.96
CA ASP A 64 8.56 -18.56 2.06
C ASP A 64 8.79 -17.18 1.41
N PRO A 65 9.67 -16.34 1.99
CA PRO A 65 10.05 -15.09 1.34
C PRO A 65 10.83 -15.39 0.04
N PRO A 66 10.77 -14.49 -0.96
CA PRO A 66 11.49 -14.67 -2.22
C PRO A 66 13.01 -14.73 -2.00
N GLU A 67 13.71 -15.39 -2.94
CA GLU A 67 15.16 -15.48 -2.89
C GLU A 67 15.82 -14.10 -2.81
N GLY A 68 16.77 -13.94 -1.90
CA GLY A 68 17.44 -12.66 -1.65
C GLY A 68 16.58 -11.61 -0.92
N CYS A 69 15.46 -12.01 -0.33
CA CYS A 69 14.66 -11.16 0.55
C CYS A 69 15.48 -10.73 1.76
N LEU A 70 15.57 -9.42 1.96
CA LEU A 70 16.27 -8.84 3.11
C LEU A 70 15.30 -8.44 4.24
N ASN A 71 14.05 -8.18 3.89
CA ASN A 71 12.98 -7.90 4.84
C ASN A 71 11.65 -8.37 4.25
N PRO A 72 11.00 -9.41 4.80
CA PRO A 72 9.80 -9.99 4.21
C PRO A 72 8.62 -9.03 4.16
N LEU A 73 8.55 -8.04 5.03
CA LEU A 73 7.47 -7.09 5.08
C LEU A 73 7.99 -5.65 5.13
N THR A 74 7.46 -4.78 4.28
CA THR A 74 7.89 -3.39 4.16
C THR A 74 6.70 -2.44 4.05
N PHE A 75 6.87 -1.25 4.64
CA PHE A 75 5.90 -0.15 4.61
C PHE A 75 6.29 0.95 3.64
N VAL A 76 5.27 1.48 2.94
CA VAL A 76 5.30 2.79 2.27
C VAL A 76 4.21 3.65 2.93
N PHE A 77 4.64 4.66 3.66
CA PHE A 77 3.74 5.56 4.39
C PHE A 77 3.20 6.67 3.49
N GLN A 78 2.10 7.28 3.90
CA GLN A 78 1.52 8.46 3.27
C GLN A 78 2.52 9.62 3.18
N ASP A 79 3.25 9.89 4.25
CA ASP A 79 4.41 10.76 4.23
C ASP A 79 5.60 10.01 3.64
N PHE A 80 6.31 10.63 2.71
CA PHE A 80 7.46 10.02 2.03
C PHE A 80 8.56 9.54 2.99
N ALA A 81 8.60 10.09 4.22
CA ALA A 81 9.57 9.80 5.27
C ALA A 81 11.02 9.80 4.75
N LEU A 82 11.35 10.73 3.87
CA LEU A 82 12.72 10.88 3.34
C LEU A 82 13.57 11.67 4.32
N LEU A 83 14.80 11.21 4.53
CA LEU A 83 15.79 11.93 5.31
C LEU A 83 16.29 13.14 4.50
N PRO A 84 16.01 14.38 4.90
CA PRO A 84 16.33 15.57 4.10
C PRO A 84 17.85 15.83 3.98
N TRP A 85 18.65 15.22 4.85
CA TRP A 85 20.13 15.29 4.87
C TRP A 85 20.79 14.13 4.14
N ARG A 86 20.05 13.29 3.41
CA ARG A 86 20.57 12.22 2.55
C ARG A 86 20.15 12.45 1.12
N SER A 87 21.02 12.12 0.18
CA SER A 87 20.66 12.08 -1.25
C SER A 87 19.62 10.98 -1.54
N VAL A 88 19.11 10.92 -2.74
CA VAL A 88 18.22 9.85 -3.21
C VAL A 88 18.84 8.47 -2.97
N ALA A 89 20.07 8.24 -3.46
CA ALA A 89 20.79 6.99 -3.22
C ALA A 89 21.05 6.74 -1.71
N GLY A 90 21.32 7.80 -0.94
CA GLY A 90 21.48 7.72 0.51
C GLY A 90 20.20 7.32 1.25
N ASN A 91 19.04 7.80 0.79
CA ASN A 91 17.74 7.37 1.34
C ASN A 91 17.46 5.90 1.03
N VAL A 92 17.77 5.42 -0.17
CA VAL A 92 17.64 3.99 -0.51
C VAL A 92 18.67 3.15 0.25
N SER A 93 19.90 3.63 0.44
CA SER A 93 20.94 2.93 1.18
C SER A 93 20.57 2.66 2.64
N LEU A 94 19.73 3.51 3.25
CA LEU A 94 19.35 3.44 4.66
C LEU A 94 18.86 2.05 5.07
N VAL A 95 17.97 1.46 4.30
CA VAL A 95 17.36 0.14 4.61
C VAL A 95 18.32 -1.04 4.39
N LEU A 96 19.50 -0.78 3.84
CA LEU A 96 20.55 -1.76 3.58
C LEU A 96 21.74 -1.65 4.56
N GLU A 97 21.77 -0.61 5.42
CA GLU A 97 22.94 -0.32 6.28
C GLU A 97 23.22 -1.45 7.27
N ASP A 98 22.18 -2.00 7.89
CA ASP A 98 22.29 -3.06 8.91
C ASP A 98 22.22 -4.48 8.30
N ARG A 99 22.27 -4.59 6.97
CA ARG A 99 22.22 -5.90 6.30
C ARG A 99 23.66 -6.41 6.03
N PRO A 100 23.88 -7.73 6.10
CA PRO A 100 25.19 -8.34 5.88
C PRO A 100 25.59 -8.33 4.40
N LEU A 101 25.60 -7.13 3.80
CA LEU A 101 25.88 -6.89 2.39
C LEU A 101 27.23 -6.20 2.22
N GLY A 102 28.10 -6.73 1.37
CA GLY A 102 29.30 -6.05 0.94
C GLY A 102 28.97 -4.76 0.17
N ARG A 103 29.92 -3.80 0.17
CA ARG A 103 29.77 -2.49 -0.48
C ARG A 103 29.32 -2.61 -1.95
N ARG A 104 29.91 -3.54 -2.70
CA ARG A 104 29.58 -3.75 -4.13
C ARG A 104 28.14 -4.24 -4.32
N ALA A 105 27.71 -5.20 -3.51
CA ALA A 105 26.34 -5.72 -3.55
C ALA A 105 25.31 -4.64 -3.22
N ARG A 106 25.58 -3.83 -2.16
CA ARG A 106 24.72 -2.71 -1.80
C ARG A 106 24.61 -1.68 -2.92
N GLN A 107 25.70 -1.32 -3.57
CA GLN A 107 25.70 -0.40 -4.70
C GLN A 107 24.91 -0.94 -5.89
N ALA A 108 25.02 -2.24 -6.18
CA ALA A 108 24.28 -2.88 -7.25
C ALA A 108 22.75 -2.84 -6.98
N ILE A 109 22.32 -3.13 -5.75
CA ILE A 109 20.89 -3.04 -5.35
C ILE A 109 20.38 -1.61 -5.51
N ILE A 110 21.13 -0.62 -5.02
CA ILE A 110 20.73 0.80 -5.14
C ILE A 110 20.60 1.20 -6.60
N ALA A 111 21.56 0.85 -7.45
CA ALA A 111 21.52 1.17 -8.87
C ALA A 111 20.28 0.52 -9.56
N ASP A 112 20.03 -0.76 -9.30
CA ASP A 112 18.88 -1.49 -9.84
C ASP A 112 17.55 -0.85 -9.48
N VAL A 113 17.29 -0.58 -8.20
CA VAL A 113 16.01 -0.01 -7.77
C VAL A 113 15.81 1.44 -8.24
N LEU A 114 16.89 2.22 -8.35
CA LEU A 114 16.81 3.57 -8.91
C LEU A 114 16.50 3.55 -10.41
N GLU A 115 17.05 2.60 -11.15
CA GLU A 115 16.71 2.40 -12.56
C GLU A 115 15.23 2.00 -12.72
N ARG A 116 14.79 0.99 -11.98
CA ARG A 116 13.41 0.50 -11.98
C ARG A 116 12.37 1.58 -11.61
N THR A 117 12.75 2.55 -10.79
CA THR A 117 11.90 3.67 -10.37
C THR A 117 12.16 4.96 -11.16
N ARG A 118 12.93 4.90 -12.26
CA ARG A 118 13.28 6.04 -13.13
C ARG A 118 13.95 7.20 -12.36
N LEU A 119 14.82 6.86 -11.41
CA LEU A 119 15.56 7.82 -10.58
C LEU A 119 17.07 7.75 -10.78
N GLY A 120 17.57 7.00 -11.78
CA GLY A 120 19.00 6.82 -12.02
C GLY A 120 19.77 8.14 -12.10
N ASP A 121 19.30 9.09 -12.92
CA ASP A 121 19.91 10.41 -13.09
C ASP A 121 19.84 11.30 -11.84
N PHE A 122 18.93 10.99 -10.91
CA PHE A 122 18.71 11.75 -9.69
C PHE A 122 19.36 11.13 -8.45
N ALA A 123 20.20 10.10 -8.60
CA ALA A 123 20.81 9.37 -7.47
C ALA A 123 21.52 10.29 -6.47
N ARG A 124 22.12 11.39 -6.92
CA ARG A 124 22.85 12.37 -6.11
C ARG A 124 21.97 13.55 -5.64
N ALA A 125 20.75 13.70 -6.12
CA ALA A 125 19.85 14.78 -5.75
C ALA A 125 19.39 14.66 -4.31
N TRP A 126 19.03 15.78 -3.70
CA TRP A 126 18.52 15.87 -2.33
C TRP A 126 16.98 15.97 -2.35
N PRO A 127 16.27 15.53 -1.30
CA PRO A 127 14.80 15.55 -1.26
C PRO A 127 14.17 16.93 -1.59
N ARG A 128 14.83 18.04 -1.21
CA ARG A 128 14.38 19.40 -1.51
C ARG A 128 14.39 19.76 -3.01
N GLN A 129 15.12 19.00 -3.82
CA GLN A 129 15.26 19.21 -5.27
C GLN A 129 14.27 18.34 -6.07
N LEU A 130 13.46 17.51 -5.41
CA LEU A 130 12.57 16.55 -6.02
C LEU A 130 11.12 17.06 -6.03
N SER A 131 10.40 16.74 -7.10
CA SER A 131 8.94 16.86 -7.13
C SER A 131 8.26 15.88 -6.16
N GLY A 132 6.97 16.05 -5.88
CA GLY A 132 6.19 15.12 -5.07
C GLY A 132 6.23 13.69 -5.60
N GLY A 133 6.02 13.51 -6.91
CA GLY A 133 6.10 12.21 -7.56
C GLY A 133 7.49 11.57 -7.48
N MET A 134 8.56 12.36 -7.62
CA MET A 134 9.92 11.86 -7.46
C MET A 134 10.18 11.41 -6.01
N LYS A 135 9.71 12.15 -5.01
CA LYS A 135 9.82 11.75 -3.59
C LYS A 135 9.11 10.43 -3.34
N GLN A 136 7.92 10.25 -3.94
CA GLN A 136 7.18 8.99 -3.84
C GLN A 136 7.94 7.83 -4.48
N ARG A 137 8.53 8.03 -5.66
CA ARG A 137 9.39 7.02 -6.29
C ARG A 137 10.59 6.65 -5.42
N VAL A 138 11.18 7.60 -4.68
CA VAL A 138 12.25 7.29 -3.72
C VAL A 138 11.74 6.42 -2.56
N ALA A 139 10.54 6.69 -2.03
CA ALA A 139 9.93 5.88 -0.98
C ALA A 139 9.65 4.44 -1.48
N ILE A 140 9.16 4.29 -2.71
CA ILE A 140 8.96 2.99 -3.37
C ILE A 140 10.30 2.29 -3.62
N ALA A 141 11.33 2.98 -4.15
CA ALA A 141 12.66 2.43 -4.36
C ALA A 141 13.27 1.90 -3.06
N ARG A 142 13.11 2.65 -1.95
CA ARG A 142 13.54 2.22 -0.61
C ARG A 142 12.83 0.95 -0.17
N ALA A 143 11.53 0.83 -0.42
CA ALA A 143 10.77 -0.38 -0.10
C ALA A 143 11.22 -1.58 -0.94
N LEU A 144 11.44 -1.39 -2.24
CA LEU A 144 11.88 -2.44 -3.16
C LEU A 144 13.32 -2.92 -2.90
N ALA A 145 14.19 -2.06 -2.34
CA ALA A 145 15.59 -2.39 -2.10
C ALA A 145 15.80 -3.58 -1.16
N VAL A 146 14.84 -3.87 -0.29
CA VAL A 146 14.89 -5.02 0.62
C VAL A 146 14.23 -6.27 0.05
N ARG A 147 13.75 -6.25 -1.21
CA ARG A 147 13.05 -7.34 -1.89
C ARG A 147 11.95 -7.95 -1.01
N PRO A 148 10.91 -7.17 -0.66
CA PRO A 148 9.89 -7.62 0.27
C PRO A 148 9.01 -8.70 -0.36
N ALA A 149 8.57 -9.64 0.47
CA ALA A 149 7.51 -10.58 0.11
C ALA A 149 6.13 -9.92 0.14
N VAL A 150 5.95 -9.01 1.11
CA VAL A 150 4.70 -8.25 1.32
C VAL A 150 5.01 -6.76 1.42
N MET A 151 4.28 -5.96 0.65
CA MET A 151 4.37 -4.50 0.69
C MET A 151 3.06 -3.90 1.22
N LEU A 152 3.15 -3.09 2.26
CA LEU A 152 2.03 -2.38 2.86
C LEU A 152 2.12 -0.89 2.48
N LEU A 153 1.10 -0.39 1.78
CA LEU A 153 1.08 0.98 1.25
C LEU A 153 -0.11 1.74 1.85
N ASP A 154 0.17 2.79 2.62
CA ASP A 154 -0.84 3.63 3.26
C ASP A 154 -0.99 4.95 2.48
N GLU A 155 -2.04 5.05 1.67
CA GLU A 155 -2.40 6.20 0.84
C GLU A 155 -1.20 6.80 0.06
N PRO A 156 -0.39 5.97 -0.64
CA PRO A 156 0.91 6.41 -1.14
C PRO A 156 0.83 7.50 -2.22
N LEU A 157 -0.32 7.67 -2.87
CA LEU A 157 -0.48 8.64 -3.96
C LEU A 157 -1.36 9.85 -3.58
N SER A 158 -1.81 9.94 -2.33
CA SER A 158 -2.78 10.95 -1.89
C SER A 158 -2.29 12.40 -2.00
N ALA A 159 -0.98 12.63 -1.82
CA ALA A 159 -0.36 13.96 -1.86
C ALA A 159 -0.02 14.46 -3.28
N LEU A 160 -0.39 13.71 -4.33
CA LEU A 160 0.01 13.98 -5.71
C LEU A 160 -1.15 14.56 -6.54
N ASP A 161 -0.80 15.42 -7.49
CA ASP A 161 -1.73 15.87 -8.53
C ASP A 161 -2.19 14.71 -9.44
N ALA A 162 -3.28 14.90 -10.18
CA ALA A 162 -3.92 13.85 -10.95
C ALA A 162 -2.98 13.24 -12.03
N GLN A 163 -2.20 14.06 -12.73
CA GLN A 163 -1.31 13.59 -13.79
C GLN A 163 -0.14 12.78 -13.23
N THR A 164 0.50 13.29 -12.17
CA THR A 164 1.59 12.60 -11.49
C THR A 164 1.12 11.28 -10.88
N ARG A 165 -0.10 11.25 -10.34
CA ARG A 165 -0.73 10.05 -9.77
C ARG A 165 -0.91 8.97 -10.84
N GLU A 166 -1.45 9.33 -12.01
CA GLU A 166 -1.65 8.39 -13.12
C GLU A 166 -0.33 7.77 -13.58
N LEU A 167 0.70 8.58 -13.82
CA LEU A 167 2.03 8.09 -14.19
C LEU A 167 2.63 7.15 -13.14
N LEU A 168 2.39 7.41 -11.86
CA LEU A 168 2.89 6.52 -10.80
C LEU A 168 2.07 5.23 -10.67
N MET A 169 0.78 5.25 -10.98
CA MET A 169 -0.02 4.01 -11.09
C MET A 169 0.50 3.13 -12.21
N GLU A 170 0.81 3.70 -13.39
CA GLU A 170 1.44 2.96 -14.48
C GLU A 170 2.79 2.36 -14.07
N ASP A 171 3.64 3.13 -13.37
CA ASP A 171 4.91 2.64 -12.85
C ASP A 171 4.71 1.48 -11.86
N LEU A 172 3.73 1.56 -10.95
CA LEU A 172 3.42 0.49 -9.99
C LEU A 172 2.93 -0.78 -10.70
N VAL A 173 2.06 -0.65 -11.69
CA VAL A 173 1.61 -1.78 -12.54
C VAL A 173 2.82 -2.41 -13.22
N ALA A 174 3.67 -1.62 -13.87
CA ALA A 174 4.85 -2.12 -14.56
C ALA A 174 5.86 -2.81 -13.61
N LEU A 175 6.04 -2.27 -12.40
CA LEU A 175 6.90 -2.89 -11.39
C LEU A 175 6.34 -4.24 -10.94
N TRP A 176 5.04 -4.30 -10.65
CA TRP A 176 4.38 -5.54 -10.22
C TRP A 176 4.38 -6.60 -11.32
N SER A 177 4.12 -6.23 -12.58
CA SER A 177 4.11 -7.16 -13.72
C SER A 177 5.47 -7.80 -13.99
N ARG A 178 6.55 -7.09 -13.67
CA ARG A 178 7.92 -7.63 -13.85
C ARG A 178 8.33 -8.59 -12.73
N GLU A 179 7.92 -8.30 -11.52
CA GLU A 179 8.26 -9.07 -10.32
C GLU A 179 7.09 -8.99 -9.34
N PRO A 180 6.09 -9.91 -9.46
CA PRO A 180 4.91 -9.88 -8.60
C PRO A 180 5.27 -10.04 -7.13
N PHE A 181 4.75 -9.15 -6.30
CA PHE A 181 4.83 -9.20 -4.84
C PHE A 181 3.42 -9.09 -4.26
N THR A 182 3.24 -9.61 -3.05
CA THR A 182 1.98 -9.43 -2.32
C THR A 182 1.88 -7.99 -1.82
N ALA A 183 0.74 -7.34 -2.01
CA ALA A 183 0.57 -5.98 -1.52
C ALA A 183 -0.80 -5.75 -0.85
N VAL A 184 -0.80 -4.90 0.18
CA VAL A 184 -2.01 -4.28 0.72
C VAL A 184 -1.91 -2.78 0.47
N TYR A 185 -2.85 -2.27 -0.31
CA TYR A 185 -2.88 -0.89 -0.76
C TYR A 185 -4.10 -0.16 -0.17
N VAL A 186 -3.88 0.69 0.80
CA VAL A 186 -4.93 1.53 1.39
C VAL A 186 -5.09 2.79 0.56
N THR A 187 -6.31 3.11 0.18
CA THR A 187 -6.63 4.35 -0.52
C THR A 187 -8.08 4.79 -0.26
N HIS A 188 -8.34 6.08 -0.40
CA HIS A 188 -9.69 6.63 -0.49
C HIS A 188 -10.09 6.93 -1.96
N ASN A 189 -9.17 6.74 -2.90
CA ASN A 189 -9.40 6.95 -4.33
C ASN A 189 -9.85 5.64 -5.00
N LEU A 190 -11.12 5.58 -5.40
CA LEU A 190 -11.71 4.39 -6.00
C LEU A 190 -11.12 4.05 -7.37
N ALA A 191 -10.65 5.05 -8.12
CA ALA A 191 -9.95 4.81 -9.40
C ALA A 191 -8.64 4.06 -9.18
N GLU A 192 -7.86 4.42 -8.13
CA GLU A 192 -6.66 3.68 -7.75
C GLU A 192 -7.01 2.23 -7.38
N ALA A 193 -8.06 2.03 -6.58
CA ALA A 193 -8.46 0.71 -6.12
C ALA A 193 -8.83 -0.23 -7.28
N VAL A 194 -9.64 0.23 -8.25
CA VAL A 194 -10.02 -0.59 -9.40
C VAL A 194 -8.86 -0.79 -10.40
N ARG A 195 -7.94 0.17 -10.47
CA ARG A 195 -6.79 0.10 -11.37
C ARG A 195 -5.71 -0.86 -10.87
N LEU A 196 -5.45 -0.89 -9.54
CA LEU A 196 -4.34 -1.63 -8.94
C LEU A 196 -4.76 -2.92 -8.24
N GLY A 197 -5.98 -3.00 -7.70
CA GLY A 197 -6.42 -4.14 -6.89
C GLY A 197 -6.77 -5.37 -7.71
N HIS A 198 -6.32 -6.54 -7.30
CA HIS A 198 -6.87 -7.81 -7.75
C HIS A 198 -8.15 -8.13 -6.98
N ALA A 199 -8.22 -7.63 -5.73
CA ALA A 199 -9.42 -7.63 -4.91
C ALA A 199 -9.51 -6.31 -4.16
N ILE A 200 -10.73 -5.89 -3.82
CA ILE A 200 -11.01 -4.66 -3.09
C ILE A 200 -11.81 -5.00 -1.84
N ALA A 201 -11.23 -4.77 -0.67
CA ALA A 201 -11.90 -4.88 0.62
C ALA A 201 -12.60 -3.56 0.95
N VAL A 202 -13.91 -3.57 1.00
CA VAL A 202 -14.72 -2.41 1.40
C VAL A 202 -14.94 -2.47 2.91
N MET A 203 -14.42 -1.47 3.64
CA MET A 203 -14.57 -1.36 5.08
C MET A 203 -15.80 -0.52 5.45
N SER A 204 -16.54 -0.95 6.47
CA SER A 204 -17.59 -0.15 7.09
C SER A 204 -17.03 1.04 7.87
N ARG A 205 -17.90 1.99 8.27
CA ARG A 205 -17.56 2.98 9.29
C ARG A 205 -17.11 2.34 10.60
N ARG A 206 -16.59 3.16 11.51
CA ARG A 206 -16.12 2.70 12.84
C ARG A 206 -17.26 2.11 13.70
N PRO A 207 -17.03 0.96 14.37
CA PRO A 207 -15.86 0.12 14.27
C PRO A 207 -15.77 -0.54 12.89
N GLY A 208 -14.58 -0.42 12.25
CA GLY A 208 -14.35 -0.94 10.91
C GLY A 208 -14.51 -2.45 10.86
N ARG A 209 -15.34 -2.93 9.94
CA ARG A 209 -15.55 -4.34 9.62
C ARG A 209 -15.37 -4.54 8.12
N LEU A 210 -15.04 -5.72 7.69
CA LEU A 210 -15.13 -6.06 6.28
C LEU A 210 -16.62 -6.13 5.90
N ARG A 211 -17.06 -5.20 5.05
CA ARG A 211 -18.43 -5.16 4.52
C ARG A 211 -18.57 -6.05 3.31
N GLU A 212 -17.62 -5.93 2.39
CA GLU A 212 -17.67 -6.64 1.12
C GLU A 212 -16.27 -6.84 0.56
N MET A 213 -16.07 -7.92 -0.21
CA MET A 213 -14.87 -8.19 -0.98
C MET A 213 -15.25 -8.27 -2.46
N ILE A 214 -14.64 -7.42 -3.28
CA ILE A 214 -14.91 -7.34 -4.71
C ILE A 214 -13.67 -7.79 -5.46
N GLU A 215 -13.79 -8.87 -6.22
CA GLU A 215 -12.74 -9.37 -7.10
C GLU A 215 -12.75 -8.62 -8.44
N ILE A 216 -11.55 -8.40 -9.00
CA ILE A 216 -11.37 -7.82 -10.32
C ILE A 216 -10.55 -8.79 -11.15
N ASP A 217 -11.24 -9.55 -12.00
CA ASP A 217 -10.63 -10.64 -12.79
C ASP A 217 -9.77 -10.14 -13.95
N ARG A 218 -9.95 -8.88 -14.38
CA ARG A 218 -9.18 -8.31 -15.48
C ARG A 218 -7.70 -8.15 -15.12
N PRO A 219 -6.75 -8.61 -15.95
CA PRO A 219 -5.32 -8.43 -15.71
C PRO A 219 -4.93 -6.96 -15.56
N LEU A 220 -3.99 -6.66 -14.66
CA LEU A 220 -3.57 -5.28 -14.38
C LEU A 220 -3.08 -4.54 -15.62
N GLU A 221 -2.32 -5.22 -16.48
CA GLU A 221 -1.74 -4.65 -17.70
C GLU A 221 -2.80 -4.30 -18.76
N ALA A 222 -3.97 -4.95 -18.67
CA ALA A 222 -5.09 -4.73 -19.59
C ALA A 222 -6.05 -3.64 -19.11
N ARG A 223 -5.78 -3.01 -17.96
CA ARG A 223 -6.63 -1.96 -17.38
C ARG A 223 -6.18 -0.59 -17.86
N GLU A 224 -7.00 0.05 -18.67
CA GLU A 224 -6.73 1.38 -19.22
C GLU A 224 -7.65 2.43 -18.61
N VAL A 225 -7.26 3.71 -18.70
CA VAL A 225 -8.11 4.84 -18.34
C VAL A 225 -9.28 4.91 -19.30
N GLY A 226 -10.51 5.07 -18.76
CA GLY A 226 -11.73 5.11 -19.58
C GLY A 226 -12.31 3.72 -19.91
N ASP A 227 -11.79 2.67 -19.30
CA ASP A 227 -12.33 1.32 -19.42
C ASP A 227 -13.74 1.23 -18.80
N VAL A 228 -14.73 0.90 -19.61
CA VAL A 228 -16.14 0.88 -19.22
C VAL A 228 -16.42 -0.09 -18.05
N GLU A 229 -15.73 -1.24 -18.02
CA GLU A 229 -15.89 -2.22 -16.96
C GLU A 229 -15.32 -1.69 -15.63
N LEU A 230 -14.14 -1.09 -15.66
CA LEU A 230 -13.53 -0.47 -14.48
C LEU A 230 -14.34 0.73 -13.98
N GLU A 231 -14.89 1.54 -14.89
CA GLU A 231 -15.80 2.63 -14.50
C GLU A 231 -17.09 2.12 -13.85
N ALA A 232 -17.65 1.00 -14.33
CA ALA A 232 -18.79 0.36 -13.72
C ALA A 232 -18.46 -0.13 -12.30
N ARG A 233 -17.30 -0.79 -12.10
CA ARG A 233 -16.81 -1.22 -10.78
C ARG A 233 -16.55 -0.04 -9.84
N GLN A 234 -15.97 1.05 -10.36
CA GLN A 234 -15.76 2.26 -9.57
C GLN A 234 -17.10 2.87 -9.11
N ARG A 235 -18.12 2.84 -9.97
CA ARG A 235 -19.47 3.33 -9.62
C ARG A 235 -20.12 2.45 -8.55
N GLU A 236 -20.00 1.14 -8.65
CA GLU A 236 -20.47 0.18 -7.64
C GLU A 236 -19.82 0.48 -6.26
N LEU A 237 -18.50 0.58 -6.22
CA LEU A 237 -17.76 0.96 -5.03
C LEU A 237 -18.21 2.30 -4.45
N TRP A 238 -18.43 3.30 -5.33
CA TRP A 238 -18.89 4.60 -4.88
C TRP A 238 -20.27 4.55 -4.22
N LEU A 239 -21.18 3.72 -4.73
CA LEU A 239 -22.51 3.53 -4.12
C LEU A 239 -22.39 2.91 -2.71
N LEU A 240 -21.59 1.87 -2.56
CA LEU A 240 -21.31 1.24 -1.26
C LEU A 240 -20.69 2.25 -0.27
N MET A 241 -19.69 3.00 -0.72
CA MET A 241 -19.01 4.01 0.10
C MET A 241 -19.93 5.18 0.49
N ARG A 242 -20.82 5.60 -0.41
CA ARG A 242 -21.78 6.68 -0.15
C ARG A 242 -22.76 6.32 0.96
N GLU A 243 -23.22 5.08 1.00
CA GLU A 243 -24.11 4.59 2.07
C GLU A 243 -23.40 4.66 3.43
N GLU A 244 -22.14 4.21 3.51
CA GLU A 244 -21.32 4.26 4.71
C GLU A 244 -21.03 5.70 5.16
N ALA A 245 -20.73 6.60 4.24
CA ALA A 245 -20.48 8.01 4.54
C ALA A 245 -21.74 8.68 5.10
N ARG A 246 -22.90 8.49 4.47
CA ARG A 246 -24.17 9.04 4.95
C ARG A 246 -24.55 8.52 6.34
N ALA A 247 -24.29 7.24 6.60
CA ALA A 247 -24.56 6.65 7.89
C ALA A 247 -23.61 7.19 8.98
N ALA A 248 -22.35 7.50 8.62
CA ALA A 248 -21.40 8.14 9.53
C ALA A 248 -21.80 9.58 9.88
N ASP A 249 -22.26 10.36 8.89
CA ASP A 249 -22.71 11.76 9.11
C ASP A 249 -23.96 11.82 10.01
N ALA A 250 -24.90 10.87 9.86
CA ALA A 250 -26.09 10.80 10.69
C ALA A 250 -25.77 10.57 12.18
N GLU A 251 -24.79 9.75 12.50
CA GLU A 251 -24.36 9.50 13.90
C GLU A 251 -23.66 10.70 14.56
N LEU A 252 -23.02 11.59 13.75
CA LEU A 252 -22.41 12.81 14.28
C LEU A 252 -23.42 13.89 14.64
N VAL A 253 -24.63 13.83 14.08
CA VAL A 253 -25.72 14.80 14.36
C VAL A 253 -26.54 14.39 15.58
N ASP A 254 -26.60 13.09 15.89
CA ASP A 254 -27.41 12.53 17.00
C ASP A 254 -26.63 12.35 18.30
N GLY A 255 -25.34 12.65 18.37
CA GLY A 255 -24.45 12.53 19.54
C GLY A 255 -23.87 13.86 19.98
#